data_e7e17f8a0acf5d867037d844c6a07922
#
_entry.id   e7e17f8a0acf5d867037d844c6a07922
#
_cell.length_a   1.000
_cell.length_b   1.000
_cell.length_c   1.000
_cell.angle_alpha   90.00
_cell.angle_beta   90.00
_cell.angle_gamma   90.00
#
_symmetry.space_group_name_H-M   'P 1'
#
loop_
_entity.id
_entity.type
_entity.pdbx_description
1 polymer ?
#
loop_
_entity_poly.entity_id
_entity_poly.type
_entity_poly.pdbx_seq_one_letter_code
_entity_poly.pdbx_strand_id
1 'polypeptide(L)'
;MTYAMTYLGAALMAYNIYRYIRFSRDAGVREDLKQETRILNLPILLLVLFLCGYLTVGLIGKPDLIVASILLGGSMFVFVMLLLVQRITNRIQQSEHMRAEMEAAKKSSEAKTCFLSNMSHDLRTPLNAIIGYTTLAGREETSPQETKAYLGKIETAGHQLLDTINDVLEMSRIESGRLELEPERLCLETLLSQVGDLVVPQMDSKRITFTREWEPGETWVMCDRGQLSRALMNMLSNACKFTPEGGRVTLAMQQTEKTDRAVSCEFAVRDTGIGMSPEFAEHLFTPFEREKTSTVSKVQGTGLGMAITKSFVDKMGGTIDVKTKQGEGTTLTIRLSFETAAPEEQPDEEREKGNRTDFRDVRLLLVEDNPINQEIAVMLLSHEGFLVDCAEDGQAAVDAILQAEPGTYDAVLMDIQMPVMDGYQATRTIRALDDPARAGVPIVAMTADAFQEDQKKAYDAGMQGHIAKPIDMKQMLDTLKSILGR
;
A
#
# COMPACT_ATOMS: atom_id res chain seq x y z
N MET A 1 -22.61 63.54 -38.46
CA MET A 1 -21.89 63.21 -37.21
C MET A 1 -22.82 62.51 -36.19
N THR A 2 -23.97 63.08 -35.84
CA THR A 2 -24.94 62.57 -34.86
C THR A 2 -25.49 61.17 -35.19
N TYR A 3 -25.92 60.91 -36.43
CA TYR A 3 -26.33 59.57 -36.88
C TYR A 3 -25.20 58.53 -36.79
N ALA A 4 -23.97 58.92 -37.15
CA ALA A 4 -22.81 58.00 -37.03
C ALA A 4 -22.56 57.61 -35.58
N MET A 5 -22.64 58.52 -34.63
CA MET A 5 -22.52 58.27 -33.19
C MET A 5 -23.65 57.36 -32.66
N THR A 6 -24.88 57.58 -33.10
CA THR A 6 -26.04 56.77 -32.72
C THR A 6 -25.87 55.30 -33.22
N TYR A 7 -25.50 55.09 -34.49
CA TYR A 7 -25.32 53.78 -35.05
C TYR A 7 -24.07 53.07 -34.44
N LEU A 8 -22.99 53.80 -34.11
CA LEU A 8 -21.85 53.26 -33.40
C LEU A 8 -22.26 52.79 -32.00
N GLY A 9 -23.08 53.55 -31.27
CA GLY A 9 -23.63 53.17 -29.99
C GLY A 9 -24.52 51.92 -30.09
N ALA A 10 -25.37 51.82 -31.13
CA ALA A 10 -26.19 50.64 -31.37
C ALA A 10 -25.32 49.37 -31.68
N ALA A 11 -24.29 49.52 -32.50
CA ALA A 11 -23.36 48.41 -32.80
C ALA A 11 -22.60 47.93 -31.52
N LEU A 12 -22.15 48.87 -30.69
CA LEU A 12 -21.50 48.54 -29.42
C LEU A 12 -22.48 47.87 -28.44
N MET A 13 -23.75 48.29 -28.42
CA MET A 13 -24.77 47.64 -27.58
C MET A 13 -25.08 46.21 -28.08
N ALA A 14 -25.20 45.98 -29.38
CA ALA A 14 -25.35 44.64 -29.94
C ALA A 14 -24.15 43.73 -29.60
N TYR A 15 -22.95 44.26 -29.63
CA TYR A 15 -21.74 43.55 -29.20
C TYR A 15 -21.76 43.23 -27.69
N ASN A 16 -22.22 44.15 -26.86
CA ASN A 16 -22.40 43.94 -25.42
C ASN A 16 -23.41 42.82 -25.13
N ILE A 17 -24.52 42.77 -25.87
CA ILE A 17 -25.51 41.69 -25.77
C ILE A 17 -24.85 40.34 -26.11
N TYR A 18 -24.15 40.27 -27.23
CA TYR A 18 -23.45 39.04 -27.64
C TYR A 18 -22.44 38.58 -26.56
N ARG A 19 -21.62 39.48 -26.04
CA ARG A 19 -20.65 39.15 -24.97
C ARG A 19 -21.33 38.66 -23.70
N TYR A 20 -22.41 39.29 -23.31
CA TYR A 20 -23.15 38.91 -22.11
C TYR A 20 -23.81 37.54 -22.27
N ILE A 21 -24.41 37.25 -23.43
CA ILE A 21 -24.97 35.91 -23.74
C ILE A 21 -23.89 34.84 -23.67
N ARG A 22 -22.73 35.10 -24.25
CA ARG A 22 -21.58 34.16 -24.18
C ARG A 22 -21.14 33.92 -22.74
N PHE A 23 -20.96 34.99 -21.96
CA PHE A 23 -20.62 34.90 -20.55
C PHE A 23 -21.68 34.13 -19.73
N SER A 24 -22.95 34.42 -19.93
CA SER A 24 -24.08 33.75 -19.28
C SER A 24 -24.12 32.24 -19.62
N ARG A 25 -23.83 31.89 -20.88
CA ARG A 25 -23.79 30.51 -21.32
C ARG A 25 -22.60 29.73 -20.71
N ASP A 26 -21.43 30.34 -20.65
CA ASP A 26 -20.25 29.77 -20.05
C ASP A 26 -20.41 29.60 -18.52
N ALA A 27 -21.17 30.52 -17.87
CA ALA A 27 -21.53 30.40 -16.46
C ALA A 27 -22.67 29.38 -16.19
N GLY A 28 -23.62 29.24 -17.11
CA GLY A 28 -24.80 28.35 -16.97
C GLY A 28 -24.56 26.88 -17.25
N VAL A 29 -23.38 26.50 -17.76
CA VAL A 29 -22.98 25.08 -17.97
C VAL A 29 -22.65 24.36 -16.66
N ARG A 30 -22.48 25.07 -15.53
CA ARG A 30 -22.31 24.50 -14.21
C ARG A 30 -23.66 24.19 -13.56
N GLU A 31 -23.91 22.93 -13.22
CA GLU A 31 -25.18 22.40 -12.69
C GLU A 31 -25.69 23.12 -11.42
N ASP A 32 -24.83 23.76 -10.63
CA ASP A 32 -25.17 24.43 -9.38
C ASP A 32 -25.94 25.77 -9.56
N LEU A 33 -25.97 26.36 -10.77
CA LEU A 33 -26.54 27.66 -11.03
C LEU A 33 -27.93 27.61 -11.70
N LYS A 34 -28.58 26.44 -11.77
CA LYS A 34 -29.92 26.31 -12.40
C LYS A 34 -31.02 27.16 -11.74
N GLN A 35 -30.88 27.53 -10.48
CA GLN A 35 -31.83 28.43 -9.79
C GLN A 35 -31.60 29.91 -10.11
N GLU A 36 -30.38 30.31 -10.47
CA GLU A 36 -30.01 31.71 -10.75
C GLU A 36 -30.16 32.13 -12.23
N THR A 37 -30.48 31.21 -13.12
CA THR A 37 -30.63 31.47 -14.56
C THR A 37 -31.70 32.54 -14.85
N ARG A 38 -32.73 32.72 -14.02
CA ARG A 38 -33.74 33.80 -14.15
C ARG A 38 -33.14 35.16 -13.88
N ILE A 39 -32.24 35.31 -12.93
CA ILE A 39 -31.55 36.55 -12.58
C ILE A 39 -30.54 36.93 -13.67
N LEU A 40 -29.89 35.95 -14.28
CA LEU A 40 -28.92 36.17 -15.37
C LEU A 40 -29.59 36.64 -16.67
N ASN A 41 -30.89 36.38 -16.89
CA ASN A 41 -31.61 36.80 -18.10
C ASN A 41 -32.16 38.20 -18.02
N LEU A 42 -32.34 38.78 -16.84
CA LEU A 42 -32.84 40.15 -16.67
C LEU A 42 -31.95 41.22 -17.34
N PRO A 43 -30.61 41.18 -17.21
CA PRO A 43 -29.74 42.11 -17.91
C PRO A 43 -29.82 41.98 -19.43
N ILE A 44 -30.04 40.81 -20.00
CA ILE A 44 -30.23 40.60 -21.45
C ILE A 44 -31.45 41.37 -21.92
N LEU A 45 -32.56 41.23 -21.20
CA LEU A 45 -33.82 41.94 -21.53
C LEU A 45 -33.61 43.44 -21.53
N LEU A 46 -32.94 43.99 -20.52
CA LEU A 46 -32.62 45.40 -20.42
C LEU A 46 -31.72 45.89 -21.57
N LEU A 47 -30.66 45.13 -21.90
CA LEU A 47 -29.75 45.47 -23.01
C LEU A 47 -30.46 45.44 -24.35
N VAL A 48 -31.39 44.50 -24.58
CA VAL A 48 -32.22 44.42 -25.79
C VAL A 48 -33.18 45.63 -25.86
N LEU A 49 -33.81 46.01 -24.73
CA LEU A 49 -34.67 47.17 -24.66
C LEU A 49 -33.92 48.48 -25.02
N PHE A 50 -32.68 48.62 -24.49
CA PHE A 50 -31.80 49.74 -24.85
C PHE A 50 -31.46 49.74 -26.35
N LEU A 51 -31.12 48.55 -26.94
CA LEU A 51 -30.84 48.43 -28.36
C LEU A 51 -32.03 48.85 -29.22
N CYS A 52 -33.25 48.47 -28.86
CA CYS A 52 -34.49 48.94 -29.53
C CYS A 52 -34.63 50.47 -29.47
N GLY A 53 -34.32 51.10 -28.33
CA GLY A 53 -34.29 52.55 -28.17
C GLY A 53 -33.31 53.23 -29.11
N TYR A 54 -32.09 52.68 -29.28
CA TYR A 54 -31.10 53.20 -30.26
C TYR A 54 -31.62 53.14 -31.68
N LEU A 55 -32.21 52.01 -32.08
CA LEU A 55 -32.73 51.81 -33.42
C LEU A 55 -33.91 52.76 -33.69
N THR A 56 -34.80 52.98 -32.70
CA THR A 56 -35.92 53.93 -32.83
C THR A 56 -35.41 55.33 -33.03
N VAL A 57 -34.45 55.80 -32.24
CA VAL A 57 -33.86 57.13 -32.37
C VAL A 57 -33.10 57.29 -33.70
N GLY A 58 -32.39 56.26 -34.16
CA GLY A 58 -31.62 56.31 -35.40
C GLY A 58 -32.48 56.27 -36.67
N LEU A 59 -33.62 55.53 -36.65
CA LEU A 59 -34.45 55.30 -37.84
C LEU A 59 -35.63 56.37 -37.99
N ILE A 60 -36.24 56.76 -36.87
CA ILE A 60 -37.47 57.57 -36.86
C ILE A 60 -37.18 58.98 -36.35
N GLY A 61 -36.22 59.10 -35.42
CA GLY A 61 -35.85 60.36 -34.80
C GLY A 61 -34.89 61.22 -35.62
N LYS A 62 -34.79 62.53 -35.25
CA LYS A 62 -33.67 63.39 -35.68
C LYS A 62 -32.76 63.60 -34.49
N PRO A 63 -31.74 62.68 -34.26
CA PRO A 63 -30.90 62.76 -33.08
C PRO A 63 -30.11 64.09 -33.13
N ASP A 64 -30.21 64.87 -32.05
CA ASP A 64 -29.29 65.98 -31.81
C ASP A 64 -27.97 65.47 -31.23
N LEU A 65 -26.98 66.36 -31.12
CA LEU A 65 -25.64 65.99 -30.64
C LEU A 65 -25.66 65.47 -29.16
N ILE A 66 -26.54 65.98 -28.35
CA ILE A 66 -26.69 65.66 -26.94
C ILE A 66 -27.20 64.24 -26.80
N VAL A 67 -28.28 63.86 -27.47
CA VAL A 67 -28.86 62.52 -27.45
C VAL A 67 -27.91 61.50 -28.01
N ALA A 68 -27.20 61.76 -29.12
CA ALA A 68 -26.25 60.89 -29.70
C ALA A 68 -25.04 60.63 -28.75
N SER A 69 -24.59 61.67 -28.03
CA SER A 69 -23.50 61.57 -27.05
C SER A 69 -23.90 60.76 -25.82
N ILE A 70 -25.10 60.93 -25.29
CA ILE A 70 -25.63 60.17 -24.14
C ILE A 70 -25.80 58.72 -24.51
N LEU A 71 -26.32 58.41 -25.69
CA LEU A 71 -26.46 57.04 -26.15
C LEU A 71 -25.10 56.37 -26.30
N LEU A 72 -24.12 56.96 -26.98
CA LEU A 72 -22.78 56.39 -27.13
C LEU A 72 -22.07 56.20 -25.79
N GLY A 73 -22.16 57.19 -24.88
CA GLY A 73 -21.59 57.13 -23.53
C GLY A 73 -22.21 56.02 -22.70
N GLY A 74 -23.55 55.83 -22.79
CA GLY A 74 -24.25 54.73 -22.14
C GLY A 74 -23.78 53.35 -22.60
N SER A 75 -23.62 53.16 -23.92
CA SER A 75 -23.09 51.90 -24.45
C SER A 75 -21.65 51.61 -23.99
N MET A 76 -20.82 52.64 -23.94
CA MET A 76 -19.43 52.55 -23.49
C MET A 76 -19.36 52.24 -21.97
N PHE A 77 -20.23 52.86 -21.18
CA PHE A 77 -20.35 52.57 -19.75
C PHE A 77 -20.74 51.11 -19.51
N VAL A 78 -21.76 50.58 -20.20
CA VAL A 78 -22.17 49.18 -20.10
C VAL A 78 -21.02 48.24 -20.50
N PHE A 79 -20.29 48.57 -21.55
CA PHE A 79 -19.13 47.78 -21.98
C PHE A 79 -18.06 47.70 -20.89
N VAL A 80 -17.71 48.83 -20.28
CA VAL A 80 -16.69 48.86 -19.20
C VAL A 80 -17.19 48.10 -17.96
N MET A 81 -18.47 48.26 -17.60
CA MET A 81 -19.06 47.52 -16.47
C MET A 81 -19.07 46.03 -16.71
N LEU A 82 -19.40 45.54 -17.90
CA LEU A 82 -19.33 44.11 -18.24
C LEU A 82 -17.89 43.56 -18.17
N LEU A 83 -16.91 44.38 -18.62
CA LEU A 83 -15.49 43.99 -18.46
C LEU A 83 -15.07 43.85 -17.01
N LEU A 84 -15.49 44.81 -16.16
CA LEU A 84 -15.18 44.78 -14.73
C LEU A 84 -15.83 43.60 -14.02
N VAL A 85 -17.14 43.37 -14.25
CA VAL A 85 -17.85 42.22 -13.68
C VAL A 85 -17.18 40.90 -14.08
N GLN A 86 -16.87 40.73 -15.36
CA GLN A 86 -16.21 39.53 -15.86
C GLN A 86 -14.82 39.33 -15.20
N ARG A 87 -14.06 40.42 -15.04
CA ARG A 87 -12.75 40.36 -14.40
C ARG A 87 -12.82 40.01 -12.90
N ILE A 88 -13.83 40.57 -12.21
CA ILE A 88 -14.07 40.28 -10.79
C ILE A 88 -14.49 38.82 -10.60
N THR A 89 -15.46 38.34 -11.40
CA THR A 89 -15.92 36.94 -11.32
C THR A 89 -14.79 35.94 -11.56
N ASN A 90 -13.97 36.18 -12.59
CA ASN A 90 -12.82 35.31 -12.87
C ASN A 90 -11.81 35.32 -11.72
N ARG A 91 -11.55 36.46 -11.07
CA ARG A 91 -10.65 36.54 -9.90
C ARG A 91 -11.21 35.77 -8.69
N ILE A 92 -12.51 35.88 -8.44
CA ILE A 92 -13.17 35.16 -7.34
C ILE A 92 -13.03 33.66 -7.57
N GLN A 93 -13.36 33.18 -8.78
CA GLN A 93 -13.21 31.74 -9.11
C GLN A 93 -11.78 31.23 -8.99
N GLN A 94 -10.79 32.00 -9.46
CA GLN A 94 -9.38 31.62 -9.27
C GLN A 94 -9.00 31.57 -7.79
N SER A 95 -9.48 32.52 -6.99
CA SER A 95 -9.20 32.55 -5.55
C SER A 95 -9.83 31.38 -4.81
N GLU A 96 -11.05 30.98 -5.17
CA GLU A 96 -11.73 29.81 -4.59
C GLU A 96 -11.03 28.51 -4.96
N HIS A 97 -10.65 28.34 -6.23
CA HIS A 97 -9.89 27.16 -6.66
C HIS A 97 -8.53 27.05 -5.93
N MET A 98 -7.80 28.16 -5.85
CA MET A 98 -6.52 28.20 -5.15
C MET A 98 -6.66 27.94 -3.65
N ARG A 99 -7.75 28.41 -3.01
CA ARG A 99 -8.04 28.09 -1.60
C ARG A 99 -8.32 26.61 -1.41
N ALA A 100 -9.11 25.99 -2.29
CA ALA A 100 -9.41 24.56 -2.23
C ALA A 100 -8.12 23.72 -2.41
N GLU A 101 -7.26 24.11 -3.35
CA GLU A 101 -5.95 23.44 -3.54
C GLU A 101 -5.03 23.61 -2.32
N MET A 102 -4.93 24.81 -1.76
CA MET A 102 -4.15 25.06 -0.56
C MET A 102 -4.68 24.26 0.65
N GLU A 103 -5.98 24.17 0.80
CA GLU A 103 -6.61 23.42 1.90
C GLU A 103 -6.35 21.90 1.76
N ALA A 104 -6.44 21.36 0.54
CA ALA A 104 -6.11 19.99 0.22
C ALA A 104 -4.62 19.70 0.48
N ALA A 105 -3.72 20.57 0.01
CA ALA A 105 -2.28 20.44 0.26
C ALA A 105 -1.92 20.54 1.75
N LYS A 106 -2.59 21.44 2.50
CA LYS A 106 -2.41 21.56 3.95
C LYS A 106 -2.85 20.30 4.68
N LYS A 107 -4.03 19.76 4.38
CA LYS A 107 -4.53 18.51 4.96
C LYS A 107 -3.57 17.34 4.66
N SER A 108 -3.06 17.23 3.44
CA SER A 108 -2.06 16.23 3.07
C SER A 108 -0.76 16.38 3.87
N SER A 109 -0.26 17.61 4.04
CA SER A 109 0.95 17.89 4.83
C SER A 109 0.76 17.59 6.31
N GLU A 110 -0.39 17.93 6.89
CA GLU A 110 -0.73 17.64 8.30
C GLU A 110 -0.82 16.13 8.52
N ALA A 111 -1.47 15.39 7.60
CA ALA A 111 -1.53 13.93 7.64
C ALA A 111 -0.13 13.31 7.59
N LYS A 112 0.75 13.80 6.70
CA LYS A 112 2.14 13.33 6.59
C LYS A 112 2.98 13.61 7.85
N THR A 113 2.76 14.75 8.50
CA THR A 113 3.45 15.09 9.76
C THR A 113 2.95 14.20 10.91
N CYS A 114 1.65 13.97 11.00
CA CYS A 114 1.05 13.05 11.96
C CYS A 114 1.54 11.62 11.75
N PHE A 115 1.67 11.18 10.50
CA PHE A 115 2.28 9.92 10.10
C PHE A 115 3.70 9.73 10.69
N LEU A 116 4.61 10.65 10.40
CA LEU A 116 5.99 10.57 10.89
C LEU A 116 6.08 10.57 12.42
N SER A 117 5.21 11.32 13.10
CA SER A 117 5.14 11.35 14.56
C SER A 117 4.68 10.02 15.14
N ASN A 118 3.60 9.45 14.60
CA ASN A 118 3.05 8.16 15.06
C ASN A 118 4.03 7.02 14.77
N MET A 119 4.66 7.01 13.59
CA MET A 119 5.70 6.05 13.22
C MET A 119 6.87 6.07 14.19
N SER A 120 7.37 7.29 14.54
CA SER A 120 8.47 7.43 15.49
C SER A 120 8.10 6.84 16.86
N HIS A 121 6.85 7.00 17.29
CA HIS A 121 6.36 6.42 18.55
C HIS A 121 6.27 4.90 18.47
N ASP A 122 5.69 4.36 17.40
CA ASP A 122 5.42 2.92 17.25
C ASP A 122 6.70 2.11 16.98
N LEU A 123 7.72 2.71 16.37
CA LEU A 123 9.07 2.13 16.28
C LEU A 123 9.83 2.20 17.62
N ARG A 124 9.69 3.30 18.36
CA ARG A 124 10.39 3.50 19.63
C ARG A 124 9.95 2.54 20.72
N THR A 125 8.67 2.19 20.78
CA THR A 125 8.11 1.34 21.82
C THR A 125 8.73 -0.05 21.83
N PRO A 126 8.72 -0.85 20.75
CA PRO A 126 9.38 -2.15 20.71
C PRO A 126 10.90 -2.03 20.86
N LEU A 127 11.53 -1.00 20.29
CA LEU A 127 12.98 -0.76 20.44
C LEU A 127 13.36 -0.55 21.91
N ASN A 128 12.62 0.27 22.65
CA ASN A 128 12.84 0.46 24.08
C ASN A 128 12.63 -0.83 24.88
N ALA A 129 11.66 -1.67 24.48
CA ALA A 129 11.46 -2.98 25.10
C ALA A 129 12.68 -3.89 24.87
N ILE A 130 13.19 -3.97 23.63
CA ILE A 130 14.41 -4.72 23.30
C ILE A 130 15.56 -4.27 24.18
N ILE A 131 15.89 -2.97 24.17
CA ILE A 131 16.99 -2.40 24.96
C ILE A 131 16.79 -2.66 26.46
N GLY A 132 15.58 -2.44 26.99
CA GLY A 132 15.28 -2.64 28.42
C GLY A 132 15.43 -4.08 28.85
N TYR A 133 14.86 -5.04 28.10
CA TYR A 133 14.98 -6.46 28.43
C TYR A 133 16.39 -6.99 28.21
N THR A 134 17.13 -6.52 27.21
CA THR A 134 18.56 -6.86 27.02
C THR A 134 19.37 -6.41 28.23
N THR A 135 19.14 -5.16 28.73
CA THR A 135 19.81 -4.65 29.94
C THR A 135 19.49 -5.47 31.17
N LEU A 136 18.22 -5.92 31.30
CA LEU A 136 17.80 -6.78 32.43
C LEU A 136 18.40 -8.18 32.32
N ALA A 137 18.40 -8.78 31.14
CA ALA A 137 18.98 -10.10 30.90
C ALA A 137 20.49 -10.16 31.15
N GLY A 138 21.23 -9.06 30.93
CA GLY A 138 22.68 -8.93 31.14
C GLY A 138 23.10 -8.65 32.59
N ARG A 139 22.18 -8.57 33.56
CA ARG A 139 22.55 -8.38 34.97
C ARG A 139 23.03 -9.70 35.60
N GLU A 140 24.10 -9.63 36.40
CA GLU A 140 24.66 -10.81 37.08
C GLU A 140 23.69 -11.49 38.05
N GLU A 141 22.71 -10.75 38.58
CA GLU A 141 21.70 -11.22 39.54
C GLU A 141 20.51 -11.93 38.86
N THR A 142 20.42 -11.93 37.52
CA THR A 142 19.28 -12.48 36.78
C THR A 142 19.36 -14.00 36.69
N SER A 143 18.32 -14.70 37.13
CA SER A 143 18.27 -16.16 37.05
C SER A 143 18.15 -16.67 35.59
N PRO A 144 18.61 -17.89 35.26
CA PRO A 144 18.47 -18.46 33.93
C PRO A 144 17.03 -18.50 33.40
N GLN A 145 16.04 -18.67 34.29
CA GLN A 145 14.62 -18.65 33.92
C GLN A 145 14.14 -17.26 33.55
N GLU A 146 14.56 -16.23 34.29
CA GLU A 146 14.24 -14.83 33.98
C GLU A 146 14.95 -14.40 32.68
N THR A 147 16.21 -14.80 32.49
CA THR A 147 16.94 -14.55 31.24
C THR A 147 16.18 -15.11 30.04
N LYS A 148 15.71 -16.36 30.12
CA LYS A 148 14.90 -16.99 29.06
C LYS A 148 13.60 -16.24 28.82
N ALA A 149 12.93 -15.76 29.87
CA ALA A 149 11.72 -14.97 29.76
C ALA A 149 11.99 -13.59 29.11
N TYR A 150 13.12 -12.94 29.44
CA TYR A 150 13.50 -11.66 28.81
C TYR A 150 13.87 -11.85 27.32
N LEU A 151 14.59 -12.92 26.96
CA LEU A 151 14.90 -13.26 25.57
C LEU A 151 13.62 -13.45 24.74
N GLY A 152 12.61 -14.17 25.24
CA GLY A 152 11.31 -14.30 24.56
C GLY A 152 10.56 -12.98 24.39
N LYS A 153 10.73 -12.03 25.32
CA LYS A 153 10.17 -10.68 25.19
C LYS A 153 10.94 -9.83 24.18
N ILE A 154 12.26 -10.00 24.09
CA ILE A 154 13.11 -9.35 23.07
C ILE A 154 12.71 -9.84 21.68
N GLU A 155 12.56 -11.16 21.51
CA GLU A 155 12.11 -11.77 20.26
C GLU A 155 10.74 -11.24 19.83
N THR A 156 9.77 -11.24 20.74
CA THR A 156 8.43 -10.68 20.48
C THR A 156 8.48 -9.20 20.06
N ALA A 157 9.28 -8.39 20.75
CA ALA A 157 9.43 -6.98 20.43
C ALA A 157 10.18 -6.77 19.10
N GLY A 158 11.13 -7.64 18.76
CA GLY A 158 11.83 -7.64 17.47
C GLY A 158 10.88 -7.92 16.30
N HIS A 159 10.04 -8.94 16.41
CA HIS A 159 9.01 -9.22 15.40
C HIS A 159 8.02 -8.06 15.25
N GLN A 160 7.56 -7.45 16.35
CA GLN A 160 6.69 -6.27 16.28
C GLN A 160 7.34 -5.10 15.56
N LEU A 161 8.64 -4.88 15.77
CA LEU A 161 9.39 -3.83 15.08
C LEU A 161 9.48 -4.09 13.58
N LEU A 162 9.77 -5.34 13.18
CA LEU A 162 9.81 -5.76 11.78
C LEU A 162 8.46 -5.60 11.10
N ASP A 163 7.37 -6.04 11.73
CA ASP A 163 6.02 -5.87 11.21
C ASP A 163 5.69 -4.39 10.96
N THR A 164 6.06 -3.53 11.93
CA THR A 164 5.85 -2.08 11.79
C THR A 164 6.65 -1.49 10.62
N ILE A 165 7.91 -1.88 10.45
CA ILE A 165 8.76 -1.43 9.34
C ILE A 165 8.17 -1.90 8.01
N ASN A 166 7.76 -3.15 7.90
CA ASN A 166 7.17 -3.72 6.70
C ASN A 166 5.86 -3.02 6.33
N ASP A 167 5.00 -2.69 7.31
CA ASP A 167 3.78 -1.90 7.09
C ASP A 167 4.09 -0.51 6.51
N VAL A 168 5.15 0.16 7.01
CA VAL A 168 5.58 1.48 6.51
C VAL A 168 6.10 1.40 5.07
N LEU A 169 6.96 0.42 4.80
CA LEU A 169 7.53 0.23 3.46
C LEU A 169 6.43 -0.07 2.44
N GLU A 170 5.46 -0.91 2.80
CA GLU A 170 4.34 -1.22 1.92
C GLU A 170 3.43 -0.01 1.71
N MET A 171 3.11 0.75 2.76
CA MET A 171 2.35 1.99 2.62
C MET A 171 3.05 2.99 1.69
N SER A 172 4.39 3.11 1.80
CA SER A 172 5.19 3.95 0.90
C SER A 172 5.11 3.49 -0.56
N ARG A 173 5.06 2.16 -0.82
CA ARG A 173 4.85 1.59 -2.16
C ARG A 173 3.46 1.86 -2.71
N ILE A 174 2.44 1.74 -1.85
CA ILE A 174 1.05 2.08 -2.19
C ILE A 174 0.95 3.55 -2.60
N GLU A 175 1.48 4.48 -1.79
CA GLU A 175 1.44 5.93 -2.07
C GLU A 175 2.20 6.30 -3.36
N SER A 176 3.30 5.60 -3.66
CA SER A 176 4.06 5.82 -4.89
C SER A 176 3.47 5.13 -6.13
N GLY A 177 2.36 4.39 -5.98
CA GLY A 177 1.72 3.64 -7.07
C GLY A 177 2.51 2.42 -7.55
N ARG A 178 3.53 1.99 -6.80
CA ARG A 178 4.44 0.88 -7.14
C ARG A 178 4.00 -0.47 -6.60
N LEU A 179 2.80 -0.57 -6.02
CA LEU A 179 2.26 -1.87 -5.63
C LEU A 179 1.97 -2.68 -6.91
N GLU A 180 2.74 -3.72 -7.17
CA GLU A 180 2.49 -4.71 -8.21
C GLU A 180 1.91 -5.97 -7.57
N LEU A 181 0.99 -6.62 -8.27
CA LEU A 181 0.41 -7.88 -7.85
C LEU A 181 1.15 -9.02 -8.53
N GLU A 182 1.45 -10.06 -7.79
CA GLU A 182 2.16 -11.25 -8.26
C GLU A 182 1.22 -12.47 -8.24
N PRO A 183 0.34 -12.60 -9.26
CA PRO A 183 -0.63 -13.69 -9.28
C PRO A 183 0.07 -15.03 -9.52
N GLU A 184 -0.12 -15.96 -8.60
CA GLU A 184 0.29 -17.36 -8.70
C GLU A 184 -0.91 -18.30 -8.62
N ARG A 185 -0.71 -19.57 -8.95
CA ARG A 185 -1.74 -20.60 -8.79
C ARG A 185 -1.96 -20.88 -7.31
N LEU A 186 -3.20 -20.77 -6.87
CA LEU A 186 -3.56 -20.86 -5.47
C LEU A 186 -4.86 -21.62 -5.27
N CYS A 187 -4.86 -22.57 -4.33
CA CYS A 187 -6.07 -23.17 -3.80
C CYS A 187 -6.56 -22.33 -2.61
N LEU A 188 -7.74 -21.74 -2.73
CA LEU A 188 -8.28 -20.81 -1.72
C LEU A 188 -8.53 -21.51 -0.37
N GLU A 189 -9.06 -22.73 -0.38
CA GLU A 189 -9.37 -23.48 0.85
C GLU A 189 -8.08 -23.83 1.63
N THR A 190 -7.03 -24.19 0.89
CA THR A 190 -5.70 -24.46 1.47
C THR A 190 -5.13 -23.20 2.13
N LEU A 191 -5.20 -22.05 1.44
CA LEU A 191 -4.77 -20.77 2.00
C LEU A 191 -5.55 -20.41 3.28
N LEU A 192 -6.87 -20.51 3.24
CA LEU A 192 -7.73 -20.19 4.39
C LEU A 192 -7.45 -21.11 5.58
N SER A 193 -7.19 -22.40 5.34
CA SER A 193 -6.77 -23.32 6.37
C SER A 193 -5.45 -22.90 7.01
N GLN A 194 -4.44 -22.59 6.20
CA GLN A 194 -3.12 -22.14 6.68
C GLN A 194 -3.20 -20.85 7.48
N VAL A 195 -3.91 -19.84 6.96
CA VAL A 195 -4.13 -18.57 7.66
C VAL A 195 -4.89 -18.79 8.98
N GLY A 196 -5.90 -19.68 8.97
CA GLY A 196 -6.63 -20.05 10.17
C GLY A 196 -5.76 -20.74 11.22
N ASP A 197 -4.85 -21.63 10.81
CA ASP A 197 -3.94 -22.34 11.72
C ASP A 197 -2.96 -21.39 12.43
N LEU A 198 -2.53 -20.32 11.76
CA LEU A 198 -1.65 -19.30 12.34
C LEU A 198 -2.29 -18.52 13.49
N VAL A 199 -3.61 -18.34 13.49
CA VAL A 199 -4.30 -17.54 14.52
C VAL A 199 -4.84 -18.38 15.68
N VAL A 200 -4.99 -19.70 15.51
CA VAL A 200 -5.51 -20.61 16.54
C VAL A 200 -4.77 -20.47 17.89
N PRO A 201 -3.42 -20.46 17.95
CA PRO A 201 -2.73 -20.35 19.25
C PRO A 201 -3.04 -19.05 19.99
N GLN A 202 -3.23 -17.94 19.26
CA GLN A 202 -3.60 -16.65 19.86
C GLN A 202 -5.05 -16.65 20.34
N MET A 203 -5.96 -17.23 19.56
CA MET A 203 -7.38 -17.38 19.95
C MET A 203 -7.52 -18.25 21.20
N ASP A 204 -6.83 -19.40 21.25
CA ASP A 204 -6.84 -20.33 22.38
C ASP A 204 -6.29 -19.66 23.66
N SER A 205 -5.20 -18.90 23.55
CA SER A 205 -4.61 -18.18 24.67
C SER A 205 -5.57 -17.18 25.33
N LYS A 206 -6.50 -16.62 24.53
CA LYS A 206 -7.57 -15.72 24.97
C LYS A 206 -8.91 -16.43 25.22
N ARG A 207 -8.97 -17.77 25.07
CA ARG A 207 -10.22 -18.56 25.16
C ARG A 207 -11.30 -18.07 24.19
N ILE A 208 -10.92 -17.61 23.01
CA ILE A 208 -11.82 -17.21 21.93
C ILE A 208 -12.16 -18.44 21.11
N THR A 209 -13.46 -18.70 20.87
CA THR A 209 -13.89 -19.78 19.98
C THR A 209 -13.66 -19.38 18.54
N PHE A 210 -12.77 -20.07 17.84
CA PHE A 210 -12.52 -19.87 16.41
C PHE A 210 -13.31 -20.87 15.57
N THR A 211 -14.05 -20.41 14.57
CA THR A 211 -14.83 -21.26 13.64
C THR A 211 -14.45 -20.94 12.19
N ARG A 212 -14.49 -21.97 11.34
CA ARG A 212 -14.22 -21.91 9.90
C ARG A 212 -15.47 -22.32 9.15
N GLU A 213 -15.93 -21.48 8.23
CA GLU A 213 -17.17 -21.68 7.48
C GLU A 213 -16.93 -21.54 5.98
N TRP A 214 -16.67 -22.64 5.30
CA TRP A 214 -16.70 -22.74 3.83
C TRP A 214 -17.08 -24.16 3.39
N GLU A 215 -17.59 -24.26 2.15
CA GLU A 215 -17.92 -25.56 1.58
C GLU A 215 -16.63 -26.34 1.27
N PRO A 216 -16.63 -27.67 1.50
CA PRO A 216 -15.52 -28.52 1.09
C PRO A 216 -15.34 -28.47 -0.43
N GLY A 217 -14.12 -28.23 -0.88
CA GLY A 217 -13.80 -28.16 -2.29
C GLY A 217 -12.35 -27.73 -2.51
N GLU A 218 -11.98 -27.64 -3.77
CA GLU A 218 -10.71 -27.05 -4.20
C GLU A 218 -10.99 -25.99 -5.25
N THR A 219 -10.89 -24.73 -4.85
CA THR A 219 -11.07 -23.58 -5.74
C THR A 219 -9.71 -23.04 -6.14
N TRP A 220 -9.26 -23.45 -7.32
CA TRP A 220 -7.99 -23.02 -7.87
C TRP A 220 -8.15 -21.71 -8.65
N VAL A 221 -7.32 -20.72 -8.30
CA VAL A 221 -7.37 -19.37 -8.85
C VAL A 221 -5.97 -18.82 -9.13
N MET A 222 -5.90 -17.78 -9.97
CA MET A 222 -4.73 -16.92 -10.10
C MET A 222 -4.87 -15.76 -9.12
N CYS A 223 -4.03 -15.71 -8.08
CA CYS A 223 -4.08 -14.69 -7.04
C CYS A 223 -2.70 -14.47 -6.43
N ASP A 224 -2.44 -13.26 -5.97
CA ASP A 224 -1.28 -12.97 -5.12
C ASP A 224 -1.55 -13.54 -3.72
N ARG A 225 -0.89 -14.67 -3.43
CA ARG A 225 -0.99 -15.40 -2.16
C ARG A 225 -0.54 -14.55 -0.98
N GLY A 226 0.58 -13.82 -1.13
CA GLY A 226 1.14 -13.00 -0.08
C GLY A 226 0.18 -11.90 0.35
N GLN A 227 -0.36 -11.17 -0.62
CA GLN A 227 -1.27 -10.05 -0.37
C GLN A 227 -2.64 -10.53 0.16
N LEU A 228 -3.20 -11.62 -0.38
CA LEU A 228 -4.45 -12.17 0.14
C LEU A 228 -4.30 -12.72 1.56
N SER A 229 -3.22 -13.47 1.82
CA SER A 229 -2.90 -13.95 3.18
C SER A 229 -2.81 -12.80 4.17
N ARG A 230 -2.10 -11.74 3.81
CA ARG A 230 -1.91 -10.54 4.65
C ARG A 230 -3.22 -9.80 4.91
N ALA A 231 -4.06 -9.64 3.91
CA ALA A 231 -5.38 -9.04 4.07
C ALA A 231 -6.24 -9.83 5.09
N LEU A 232 -6.27 -11.15 4.95
CA LEU A 232 -7.00 -12.04 5.86
C LEU A 232 -6.40 -12.03 7.27
N MET A 233 -5.06 -12.06 7.40
CA MET A 233 -4.37 -11.97 8.68
C MET A 233 -4.62 -10.64 9.39
N ASN A 234 -4.66 -9.52 8.67
CA ASN A 234 -5.01 -8.22 9.23
C ASN A 234 -6.43 -8.21 9.81
N MET A 235 -7.39 -8.81 9.10
CA MET A 235 -8.76 -8.92 9.58
C MET A 235 -8.86 -9.83 10.81
N LEU A 236 -8.22 -10.99 10.79
CA LEU A 236 -8.24 -11.98 11.87
C LEU A 236 -7.50 -11.49 13.12
N SER A 237 -6.34 -10.84 12.94
CA SER A 237 -5.58 -10.24 14.04
C SER A 237 -6.40 -9.15 14.74
N ASN A 238 -7.09 -8.28 13.97
CA ASN A 238 -7.99 -7.30 14.53
C ASN A 238 -9.17 -7.96 15.28
N ALA A 239 -9.80 -8.98 14.72
CA ALA A 239 -10.87 -9.74 15.38
C ALA A 239 -10.39 -10.36 16.70
N CYS A 240 -9.22 -11.02 16.70
CA CYS A 240 -8.61 -11.58 17.92
C CYS A 240 -8.31 -10.50 18.97
N LYS A 241 -7.81 -9.35 18.51
CA LYS A 241 -7.38 -8.24 19.36
C LYS A 241 -8.54 -7.59 20.10
N PHE A 242 -9.66 -7.36 19.41
CA PHE A 242 -10.81 -6.62 19.90
C PHE A 242 -11.95 -7.51 20.42
N THR A 243 -11.82 -8.84 20.33
CA THR A 243 -12.74 -9.77 20.96
C THR A 243 -12.31 -10.06 22.40
N PRO A 244 -13.21 -9.92 23.40
CA PRO A 244 -12.92 -10.27 24.78
C PRO A 244 -12.81 -11.80 24.96
N GLU A 245 -12.26 -12.21 26.12
CA GLU A 245 -12.18 -13.61 26.53
C GLU A 245 -13.57 -14.27 26.50
N GLY A 246 -13.66 -15.47 25.93
CA GLY A 246 -14.91 -16.22 25.78
C GLY A 246 -15.76 -15.81 24.57
N GLY A 247 -15.31 -14.85 23.78
CA GLY A 247 -15.98 -14.45 22.54
C GLY A 247 -15.79 -15.45 21.39
N ARG A 248 -16.26 -15.08 20.21
CA ARG A 248 -16.20 -15.91 19.01
C ARG A 248 -15.66 -15.11 17.84
N VAL A 249 -14.82 -15.76 17.01
CA VAL A 249 -14.35 -15.26 15.72
C VAL A 249 -14.62 -16.32 14.66
N THR A 250 -15.17 -15.91 13.53
CA THR A 250 -15.48 -16.80 12.40
C THR A 250 -14.79 -16.30 11.15
N LEU A 251 -14.04 -17.17 10.48
CA LEU A 251 -13.53 -16.97 9.12
C LEU A 251 -14.43 -17.72 8.16
N ALA A 252 -15.04 -17.03 7.22
CA ALA A 252 -15.96 -17.63 6.23
C ALA A 252 -15.52 -17.30 4.80
N MET A 253 -15.75 -18.22 3.88
CA MET A 253 -15.64 -18.00 2.44
C MET A 253 -16.89 -18.55 1.75
N GLN A 254 -17.42 -17.76 0.81
CA GLN A 254 -18.53 -18.15 -0.03
C GLN A 254 -18.23 -17.84 -1.49
N GLN A 255 -18.40 -18.81 -2.38
CA GLN A 255 -18.41 -18.56 -3.83
C GLN A 255 -19.76 -17.92 -4.20
N THR A 256 -19.72 -16.73 -4.82
CA THR A 256 -20.92 -15.98 -5.20
C THR A 256 -21.28 -16.20 -6.67
N GLU A 257 -20.29 -16.25 -7.54
CA GLU A 257 -20.45 -16.50 -8.97
C GLU A 257 -19.29 -17.35 -9.47
N LYS A 258 -19.59 -18.28 -10.39
CA LYS A 258 -18.58 -19.11 -11.06
C LYS A 258 -18.89 -19.21 -12.55
N THR A 259 -17.90 -18.88 -13.37
CA THR A 259 -17.91 -19.06 -14.81
C THR A 259 -16.72 -19.94 -15.22
N ASP A 260 -16.62 -20.30 -16.49
CA ASP A 260 -15.50 -21.12 -16.99
C ASP A 260 -14.13 -20.40 -16.85
N ARG A 261 -14.10 -19.06 -16.70
CA ARG A 261 -12.88 -18.26 -16.68
C ARG A 261 -12.65 -17.47 -15.40
N ALA A 262 -13.69 -17.28 -14.61
CA ALA A 262 -13.61 -16.47 -13.40
C ALA A 262 -14.49 -17.04 -12.30
N VAL A 263 -14.04 -16.86 -11.06
CA VAL A 263 -14.80 -17.16 -9.85
C VAL A 263 -14.78 -15.96 -8.93
N SER A 264 -15.96 -15.55 -8.45
CA SER A 264 -16.12 -14.48 -7.47
C SER A 264 -16.33 -15.09 -6.09
N CYS A 265 -15.54 -14.63 -5.12
CA CYS A 265 -15.59 -15.11 -3.75
C CYS A 265 -15.80 -13.96 -2.78
N GLU A 266 -16.56 -14.24 -1.73
CA GLU A 266 -16.73 -13.39 -0.57
C GLU A 266 -15.99 -14.02 0.61
N PHE A 267 -15.03 -13.25 1.20
CA PHE A 267 -14.31 -13.62 2.41
C PHE A 267 -14.83 -12.76 3.55
N ALA A 268 -15.28 -13.37 4.63
CA ALA A 268 -15.82 -12.67 5.77
C ALA A 268 -15.10 -13.07 7.07
N VAL A 269 -14.71 -12.09 7.87
CA VAL A 269 -14.28 -12.28 9.24
C VAL A 269 -15.32 -11.62 10.14
N ARG A 270 -15.94 -12.43 11.00
CA ARG A 270 -16.97 -12.00 11.96
C ARG A 270 -16.46 -12.19 13.37
N ASP A 271 -16.58 -11.17 14.21
CA ASP A 271 -16.24 -11.24 15.62
C ASP A 271 -17.41 -10.78 16.50
N THR A 272 -17.40 -11.24 17.76
CA THR A 272 -18.32 -10.81 18.81
C THR A 272 -17.63 -9.83 19.77
N GLY A 273 -16.77 -8.98 19.23
CA GLY A 273 -15.95 -8.04 19.97
C GLY A 273 -16.69 -6.77 20.40
N ILE A 274 -15.92 -5.76 20.77
CA ILE A 274 -16.44 -4.47 21.25
C ILE A 274 -17.18 -3.67 20.17
N GLY A 275 -17.04 -4.03 18.89
CA GLY A 275 -17.55 -3.24 17.78
C GLY A 275 -16.87 -1.88 17.67
N MET A 276 -17.36 -1.03 16.77
CA MET A 276 -16.83 0.31 16.49
C MET A 276 -17.95 1.35 16.52
N SER A 277 -17.61 2.61 16.82
CA SER A 277 -18.53 3.73 16.65
C SER A 277 -18.82 3.97 15.16
N PRO A 278 -20.01 4.51 14.79
CA PRO A 278 -20.32 4.84 13.39
C PRO A 278 -19.31 5.82 12.79
N GLU A 279 -18.88 6.81 13.58
CA GLU A 279 -17.91 7.82 13.15
C GLU A 279 -16.54 7.18 12.81
N PHE A 280 -16.08 6.22 13.61
CA PHE A 280 -14.82 5.53 13.34
C PHE A 280 -14.95 4.55 12.17
N ALA A 281 -16.09 3.89 12.00
CA ALA A 281 -16.32 2.96 10.90
C ALA A 281 -16.16 3.62 9.52
N GLU A 282 -16.54 4.90 9.37
CA GLU A 282 -16.33 5.69 8.15
C GLU A 282 -14.84 5.94 7.85
N HIS A 283 -14.00 5.94 8.88
CA HIS A 283 -12.57 6.22 8.79
C HIS A 283 -11.67 4.99 8.97
N LEU A 284 -12.25 3.78 9.11
CA LEU A 284 -11.53 2.53 9.37
C LEU A 284 -10.39 2.25 8.37
N PHE A 285 -10.59 2.65 7.12
CA PHE A 285 -9.62 2.44 6.03
C PHE A 285 -8.70 3.65 5.79
N THR A 286 -8.84 4.70 6.59
CA THR A 286 -7.95 5.86 6.53
C THR A 286 -6.63 5.48 7.24
N PRO A 287 -5.47 5.65 6.58
CA PRO A 287 -4.20 5.34 7.21
C PRO A 287 -4.02 6.05 8.55
N PHE A 288 -3.49 5.34 9.56
CA PHE A 288 -3.17 5.84 10.91
C PHE A 288 -4.35 6.24 11.81
N GLU A 289 -5.58 6.10 11.34
CA GLU A 289 -6.76 6.34 12.16
C GLU A 289 -6.94 5.23 13.19
N ARG A 290 -7.23 5.62 14.42
CA ARG A 290 -7.49 4.72 15.56
C ARG A 290 -8.62 5.28 16.41
N GLU A 291 -9.50 4.42 16.85
CA GLU A 291 -10.58 4.83 17.75
C GLU A 291 -10.02 5.27 19.12
N LYS A 292 -10.31 6.51 19.52
CA LYS A 292 -9.80 7.13 20.76
C LYS A 292 -10.73 6.85 21.94
N THR A 293 -10.93 5.58 22.29
CA THR A 293 -11.69 5.23 23.50
C THR A 293 -10.75 4.68 24.58
N SER A 294 -11.12 4.83 25.85
CA SER A 294 -10.31 4.38 26.99
C SER A 294 -9.98 2.89 26.96
N THR A 295 -10.82 2.10 26.31
CA THR A 295 -10.64 0.64 26.13
C THR A 295 -9.69 0.31 24.97
N VAL A 296 -9.78 1.06 23.87
CA VAL A 296 -8.97 0.84 22.66
C VAL A 296 -7.57 1.46 22.76
N SER A 297 -7.41 2.54 23.51
CA SER A 297 -6.12 3.22 23.68
C SER A 297 -5.02 2.35 24.31
N LYS A 298 -5.40 1.26 25.00
CA LYS A 298 -4.46 0.27 25.57
C LYS A 298 -4.03 -0.82 24.57
N VAL A 299 -4.69 -0.89 23.41
CA VAL A 299 -4.47 -1.94 22.43
C VAL A 299 -3.52 -1.41 21.37
N GLN A 300 -2.33 -2.00 21.26
CA GLN A 300 -1.24 -1.59 20.37
C GLN A 300 -1.56 -1.90 18.89
N GLY A 301 -1.19 -1.01 17.97
CA GLY A 301 -1.32 -1.22 16.52
C GLY A 301 -0.98 0.03 15.71
N THR A 302 -0.46 -0.16 14.50
CA THR A 302 0.01 0.90 13.58
C THR A 302 -1.13 1.73 12.97
N GLY A 303 -2.35 1.16 12.88
CA GLY A 303 -3.45 1.76 12.12
C GLY A 303 -3.26 1.70 10.60
N LEU A 304 -2.28 0.92 10.11
CA LEU A 304 -1.99 0.74 8.68
C LEU A 304 -2.66 -0.49 8.08
N GLY A 305 -2.81 -1.57 8.84
CA GLY A 305 -3.24 -2.87 8.31
C GLY A 305 -4.54 -2.81 7.50
N MET A 306 -5.56 -2.07 7.96
CA MET A 306 -6.82 -1.96 7.23
C MET A 306 -6.72 -1.06 5.98
N ALA A 307 -5.88 -0.03 6.01
CA ALA A 307 -5.60 0.80 4.84
C ALA A 307 -4.84 0.02 3.75
N ILE A 308 -3.85 -0.79 4.14
CA ILE A 308 -3.13 -1.70 3.26
C ILE A 308 -4.09 -2.74 2.66
N THR A 309 -4.94 -3.37 3.51
CA THR A 309 -5.97 -4.31 3.04
C THR A 309 -6.90 -3.67 2.01
N LYS A 310 -7.36 -2.45 2.24
CA LYS A 310 -8.21 -1.71 1.30
C LYS A 310 -7.49 -1.47 -0.02
N SER A 311 -6.24 -1.02 0.02
CA SER A 311 -5.44 -0.75 -1.17
C SER A 311 -5.21 -2.00 -2.02
N PHE A 312 -4.95 -3.15 -1.38
CA PHE A 312 -4.86 -4.44 -2.05
C PHE A 312 -6.19 -4.81 -2.74
N VAL A 313 -7.30 -4.74 -2.00
CA VAL A 313 -8.62 -5.08 -2.53
C VAL A 313 -8.99 -4.18 -3.71
N ASP A 314 -8.71 -2.87 -3.63
CA ASP A 314 -8.95 -1.92 -4.73
C ASP A 314 -8.08 -2.24 -5.95
N LYS A 315 -6.81 -2.62 -5.75
CA LYS A 315 -5.90 -3.01 -6.83
C LYS A 315 -6.36 -4.28 -7.55
N MET A 316 -6.98 -5.21 -6.80
CA MET A 316 -7.63 -6.42 -7.34
C MET A 316 -8.99 -6.15 -7.98
N GLY A 317 -9.47 -4.89 -7.99
CA GLY A 317 -10.80 -4.52 -8.51
C GLY A 317 -11.96 -5.05 -7.67
N GLY A 318 -11.70 -5.37 -6.40
CA GLY A 318 -12.70 -5.87 -5.45
C GLY A 318 -13.35 -4.77 -4.60
N THR A 319 -14.12 -5.20 -3.62
CA THR A 319 -14.75 -4.33 -2.62
C THR A 319 -14.52 -4.86 -1.21
N ILE A 320 -14.42 -3.96 -0.24
CA ILE A 320 -14.39 -4.29 1.18
C ILE A 320 -15.48 -3.52 1.89
N ASP A 321 -16.29 -4.23 2.68
CA ASP A 321 -17.39 -3.68 3.46
C ASP A 321 -17.17 -3.94 4.94
N VAL A 322 -17.66 -3.02 5.78
CA VAL A 322 -17.70 -3.16 7.23
C VAL A 322 -19.12 -3.06 7.75
N LYS A 323 -19.52 -4.03 8.57
CA LYS A 323 -20.76 -3.98 9.37
C LYS A 323 -20.36 -4.11 10.83
N THR A 324 -20.62 -3.09 11.62
CA THR A 324 -20.21 -3.05 13.02
C THR A 324 -21.27 -2.35 13.87
N LYS A 325 -21.35 -2.76 15.12
CA LYS A 325 -22.17 -2.08 16.14
C LYS A 325 -21.48 -2.21 17.47
N GLN A 326 -21.39 -1.10 18.16
CA GLN A 326 -20.71 -1.03 19.45
C GLN A 326 -21.36 -2.01 20.45
N GLY A 327 -20.56 -2.89 21.05
CA GLY A 327 -20.98 -3.95 21.96
C GLY A 327 -21.53 -5.23 21.31
N GLU A 328 -21.69 -5.28 19.98
CA GLU A 328 -22.21 -6.45 19.25
C GLU A 328 -21.17 -7.14 18.36
N GLY A 329 -20.04 -6.48 18.10
CA GLY A 329 -18.94 -7.00 17.28
C GLY A 329 -18.86 -6.39 15.89
N THR A 330 -18.02 -6.99 15.04
CA THR A 330 -17.72 -6.51 13.68
C THR A 330 -17.77 -7.64 12.67
N THR A 331 -18.21 -7.33 11.46
CA THR A 331 -18.07 -8.17 10.28
C THR A 331 -17.38 -7.38 9.21
N LEU A 332 -16.20 -7.84 8.80
CA LEU A 332 -15.47 -7.33 7.64
C LEU A 332 -15.65 -8.31 6.50
N THR A 333 -15.98 -7.80 5.32
CA THR A 333 -16.26 -8.63 4.14
C THR A 333 -15.48 -8.11 2.95
N ILE A 334 -14.64 -8.96 2.35
CA ILE A 334 -13.91 -8.70 1.10
C ILE A 334 -14.60 -9.47 -0.02
N ARG A 335 -14.86 -8.83 -1.17
CA ARG A 335 -15.33 -9.47 -2.39
C ARG A 335 -14.30 -9.29 -3.48
N LEU A 336 -13.85 -10.41 -4.04
CA LEU A 336 -12.85 -10.46 -5.10
C LEU A 336 -13.33 -11.40 -6.21
N SER A 337 -12.94 -11.06 -7.43
CA SER A 337 -13.13 -11.93 -8.60
C SER A 337 -11.75 -12.34 -9.12
N PHE A 338 -11.55 -13.65 -9.29
CA PHE A 338 -10.28 -14.24 -9.70
C PHE A 338 -10.42 -14.93 -11.03
N GLU A 339 -9.35 -14.99 -11.81
CA GLU A 339 -9.24 -15.91 -12.94
C GLU A 339 -9.10 -17.33 -12.41
N THR A 340 -9.86 -18.28 -13.02
CA THR A 340 -9.78 -19.70 -12.64
C THR A 340 -8.45 -20.30 -13.10
N ALA A 341 -7.84 -21.12 -12.25
CA ALA A 341 -6.63 -21.87 -12.56
C ALA A 341 -6.92 -23.39 -12.59
N ALA A 342 -6.15 -24.12 -13.37
CA ALA A 342 -6.16 -25.59 -13.28
C ALA A 342 -5.50 -26.04 -11.97
N PRO A 343 -5.94 -27.15 -11.36
CA PRO A 343 -5.25 -27.74 -10.23
C PRO A 343 -3.76 -27.93 -10.55
N GLU A 344 -2.92 -27.64 -9.59
CA GLU A 344 -1.50 -27.95 -9.69
C GLU A 344 -1.36 -29.48 -9.50
N GLU A 345 -0.68 -30.14 -10.43
CA GLU A 345 -0.27 -31.54 -10.17
C GLU A 345 0.73 -31.46 -9.02
N GLN A 346 0.28 -31.82 -7.81
CA GLN A 346 1.15 -31.84 -6.63
C GLN A 346 2.32 -32.78 -6.91
N PRO A 347 3.57 -32.33 -6.84
CA PRO A 347 4.68 -33.25 -6.61
C PRO A 347 4.41 -33.90 -5.24
N ASP A 348 4.42 -35.22 -5.21
CA ASP A 348 4.16 -36.04 -4.02
C ASP A 348 4.81 -35.47 -2.73
N GLU A 349 4.02 -34.78 -1.90
CA GLU A 349 4.42 -34.31 -0.55
C GLU A 349 4.65 -35.48 0.46
N GLU A 350 4.58 -36.72 0.02
CA GLU A 350 4.73 -37.89 0.91
C GLU A 350 6.17 -38.25 1.26
N ARG A 351 7.19 -37.45 0.90
CA ARG A 351 8.61 -37.81 1.19
C ARG A 351 9.31 -37.05 2.31
N GLU A 352 8.67 -36.11 3.00
CA GLU A 352 9.34 -35.34 4.07
C GLU A 352 9.00 -35.75 5.51
N LYS A 353 8.73 -37.03 5.77
CA LYS A 353 8.77 -37.53 7.16
C LYS A 353 10.10 -38.23 7.41
N GLY A 354 11.06 -37.47 7.91
CA GLY A 354 12.11 -38.05 8.74
C GLY A 354 13.46 -38.28 8.14
N ASN A 355 14.10 -37.31 7.49
CA ASN A 355 15.55 -37.34 7.37
C ASN A 355 16.15 -36.06 7.99
N ARG A 356 16.76 -36.15 9.17
CA ARG A 356 17.69 -35.10 9.62
C ARG A 356 18.85 -35.11 8.62
N THR A 357 18.84 -34.18 7.70
CA THR A 357 19.94 -33.96 6.77
C THR A 357 21.16 -33.56 7.61
N ASP A 358 22.27 -34.30 7.51
CA ASP A 358 23.52 -33.98 8.20
C ASP A 358 24.32 -33.03 7.31
N PHE A 359 24.59 -31.83 7.81
CA PHE A 359 25.33 -30.78 7.10
C PHE A 359 26.80 -30.65 7.54
N ARG A 360 27.34 -31.60 8.32
CA ARG A 360 28.66 -31.50 8.97
C ARG A 360 29.85 -31.33 8.02
N ASP A 361 29.68 -31.72 6.76
CA ASP A 361 30.74 -31.60 5.75
C ASP A 361 30.44 -30.59 4.66
N VAL A 362 29.35 -29.82 4.81
CA VAL A 362 28.92 -28.79 3.83
C VAL A 362 29.63 -27.47 4.11
N ARG A 363 30.41 -26.99 3.14
CA ARG A 363 31.15 -25.73 3.25
C ARG A 363 30.46 -24.61 2.46
N LEU A 364 30.09 -23.55 3.15
CA LEU A 364 29.43 -22.39 2.59
C LEU A 364 30.39 -21.20 2.56
N LEU A 365 30.28 -20.38 1.51
CA LEU A 365 30.83 -19.02 1.50
C LEU A 365 29.71 -18.04 1.78
N LEU A 366 29.76 -17.38 2.92
CA LEU A 366 28.82 -16.32 3.32
C LEU A 366 29.39 -14.97 2.91
N VAL A 367 28.65 -14.22 2.09
CA VAL A 367 29.04 -12.88 1.62
C VAL A 367 28.06 -11.87 2.17
N GLU A 368 28.51 -11.03 3.09
CA GLU A 368 27.71 -10.08 3.86
C GLU A 368 28.61 -8.93 4.30
N ASP A 369 28.22 -7.68 4.02
CA ASP A 369 29.01 -6.48 4.34
C ASP A 369 28.81 -5.97 5.78
N ASN A 370 27.71 -6.36 6.42
CA ASN A 370 27.46 -5.98 7.81
C ASN A 370 28.02 -7.02 8.78
N PRO A 371 29.02 -6.64 9.62
CA PRO A 371 29.68 -7.59 10.51
C PRO A 371 28.74 -8.24 11.55
N ILE A 372 27.67 -7.53 11.97
CA ILE A 372 26.69 -8.08 12.91
C ILE A 372 25.84 -9.15 12.21
N ASN A 373 25.37 -8.90 11.00
CA ASN A 373 24.60 -9.86 10.23
C ASN A 373 25.47 -11.10 9.91
N GLN A 374 26.74 -10.86 9.54
CA GLN A 374 27.70 -11.93 9.26
C GLN A 374 27.90 -12.83 10.49
N GLU A 375 28.13 -12.23 11.67
CA GLU A 375 28.32 -12.97 12.93
C GLU A 375 27.08 -13.81 13.28
N ILE A 376 25.88 -13.23 13.17
CA ILE A 376 24.62 -13.94 13.43
C ILE A 376 24.45 -15.12 12.47
N ALA A 377 24.65 -14.88 11.16
CA ALA A 377 24.48 -15.92 10.15
C ALA A 377 25.50 -17.06 10.34
N VAL A 378 26.78 -16.75 10.67
CA VAL A 378 27.81 -17.74 10.99
C VAL A 378 27.41 -18.57 12.20
N MET A 379 26.95 -17.93 13.29
CA MET A 379 26.52 -18.67 14.48
C MET A 379 25.36 -19.62 14.19
N LEU A 380 24.35 -19.15 13.46
CA LEU A 380 23.18 -19.95 13.10
C LEU A 380 23.54 -21.13 12.21
N LEU A 381 24.30 -20.89 11.15
CA LEU A 381 24.74 -21.94 10.22
C LEU A 381 25.69 -22.97 10.88
N SER A 382 26.62 -22.49 11.72
CA SER A 382 27.54 -23.37 12.44
C SER A 382 26.81 -24.25 13.47
N HIS A 383 25.73 -23.75 14.08
CA HIS A 383 24.88 -24.54 14.99
C HIS A 383 24.20 -25.71 14.26
N GLU A 384 23.84 -25.53 12.99
CA GLU A 384 23.28 -26.59 12.13
C GLU A 384 24.34 -27.51 11.52
N GLY A 385 25.63 -27.23 11.76
CA GLY A 385 26.76 -28.08 11.38
C GLY A 385 27.51 -27.66 10.12
N PHE A 386 27.16 -26.56 9.48
CA PHE A 386 27.88 -26.07 8.32
C PHE A 386 29.28 -25.53 8.66
N LEU A 387 30.21 -25.70 7.72
CA LEU A 387 31.48 -24.98 7.71
C LEU A 387 31.29 -23.67 6.93
N VAL A 388 31.58 -22.54 7.57
CA VAL A 388 31.29 -21.23 6.98
C VAL A 388 32.54 -20.39 6.86
N ASP A 389 32.92 -20.05 5.64
CA ASP A 389 33.91 -19.03 5.34
C ASP A 389 33.18 -17.71 5.00
N CYS A 390 33.79 -16.54 5.28
CA CYS A 390 33.17 -15.24 5.13
C CYS A 390 33.90 -14.38 4.10
N ALA A 391 33.13 -13.56 3.38
CA ALA A 391 33.63 -12.46 2.56
C ALA A 391 32.81 -11.19 2.88
N GLU A 392 33.44 -10.02 2.83
CA GLU A 392 32.82 -8.75 3.25
C GLU A 392 32.21 -7.96 2.07
N ASP A 393 32.44 -8.39 0.84
CA ASP A 393 31.85 -7.82 -0.37
C ASP A 393 31.95 -8.79 -1.56
N GLY A 394 31.34 -8.40 -2.70
CA GLY A 394 31.34 -9.24 -3.90
C GLY A 394 32.74 -9.47 -4.50
N GLN A 395 33.67 -8.52 -4.36
CA GLN A 395 35.04 -8.69 -4.85
C GLN A 395 35.79 -9.72 -4.00
N ALA A 396 35.66 -9.61 -2.68
CA ALA A 396 36.25 -10.59 -1.74
C ALA A 396 35.68 -12.00 -1.96
N ALA A 397 34.40 -12.12 -2.33
CA ALA A 397 33.79 -13.40 -2.70
C ALA A 397 34.39 -14.01 -3.97
N VAL A 398 34.57 -13.21 -5.03
CA VAL A 398 35.25 -13.65 -6.26
C VAL A 398 36.67 -14.09 -5.98
N ASP A 399 37.41 -13.31 -5.19
CA ASP A 399 38.79 -13.63 -4.82
C ASP A 399 38.89 -14.92 -3.99
N ALA A 400 37.95 -15.13 -3.05
CA ALA A 400 37.87 -16.36 -2.28
C ALA A 400 37.64 -17.59 -3.15
N ILE A 401 36.71 -17.51 -4.12
CA ILE A 401 36.46 -18.61 -5.07
C ILE A 401 37.67 -18.88 -5.99
N LEU A 402 38.40 -17.85 -6.39
CA LEU A 402 39.59 -17.98 -7.22
C LEU A 402 40.77 -18.61 -6.47
N GLN A 403 40.94 -18.29 -5.17
CA GLN A 403 42.03 -18.79 -4.33
C GLN A 403 41.77 -20.19 -3.80
N ALA A 404 40.50 -20.58 -3.62
CA ALA A 404 40.14 -21.92 -3.18
C ALA A 404 40.37 -22.97 -4.28
N GLU A 405 40.60 -24.23 -3.89
CA GLU A 405 40.58 -25.34 -4.84
C GLU A 405 39.17 -25.49 -5.46
N PRO A 406 39.05 -25.87 -6.74
CA PRO A 406 37.75 -26.09 -7.37
C PRO A 406 36.91 -27.10 -6.57
N GLY A 407 35.65 -26.74 -6.27
CA GLY A 407 34.74 -27.59 -5.48
C GLY A 407 34.92 -27.48 -3.96
N THR A 408 35.67 -26.48 -3.46
CA THR A 408 35.81 -26.23 -2.02
C THR A 408 34.50 -25.80 -1.39
N TYR A 409 33.72 -24.97 -2.08
CA TYR A 409 32.42 -24.48 -1.59
C TYR A 409 31.29 -25.26 -2.24
N ASP A 410 30.39 -25.78 -1.42
CA ASP A 410 29.15 -26.47 -1.84
C ASP A 410 28.08 -25.47 -2.28
N ALA A 411 28.03 -24.28 -1.64
CA ALA A 411 27.16 -23.16 -2.04
C ALA A 411 27.72 -21.82 -1.54
N VAL A 412 27.24 -20.74 -2.15
CA VAL A 412 27.50 -19.35 -1.76
C VAL A 412 26.22 -18.69 -1.34
N LEU A 413 26.18 -18.11 -0.14
CA LEU A 413 25.12 -17.23 0.33
C LEU A 413 25.56 -15.80 0.04
N MET A 414 24.92 -15.12 -0.90
CA MET A 414 25.36 -13.85 -1.48
C MET A 414 24.39 -12.73 -1.15
N ASP A 415 24.80 -11.76 -0.35
CA ASP A 415 24.06 -10.51 -0.24
C ASP A 415 24.05 -9.78 -1.58
N ILE A 416 22.92 -9.17 -1.90
CA ILE A 416 22.78 -8.41 -3.15
C ILE A 416 23.33 -7.00 -3.00
N GLN A 417 23.03 -6.32 -1.89
CA GLN A 417 23.38 -4.91 -1.69
C GLN A 417 24.64 -4.78 -0.85
N MET A 418 25.77 -4.69 -1.50
CA MET A 418 27.08 -4.55 -0.87
C MET A 418 27.91 -3.45 -1.54
N PRO A 419 28.82 -2.80 -0.79
CA PRO A 419 29.78 -1.85 -1.35
C PRO A 419 30.78 -2.54 -2.27
N VAL A 420 31.56 -1.77 -3.02
CA VAL A 420 32.64 -2.20 -3.94
C VAL A 420 32.10 -2.99 -5.12
N MET A 421 31.51 -4.17 -4.90
CA MET A 421 30.90 -5.02 -5.92
C MET A 421 29.61 -5.62 -5.37
N ASP A 422 28.48 -5.37 -6.02
CA ASP A 422 27.19 -5.94 -5.66
C ASP A 422 27.10 -7.43 -5.97
N GLY A 423 26.14 -8.12 -5.35
CA GLY A 423 25.98 -9.56 -5.49
C GLY A 423 25.65 -10.01 -6.91
N TYR A 424 24.96 -9.18 -7.70
CA TYR A 424 24.68 -9.51 -9.09
C TYR A 424 25.95 -9.45 -9.95
N GLN A 425 26.81 -8.45 -9.75
CA GLN A 425 28.08 -8.31 -10.45
C GLN A 425 29.04 -9.45 -10.06
N ALA A 426 29.13 -9.75 -8.75
CA ALA A 426 29.93 -10.86 -8.24
C ALA A 426 29.50 -12.19 -8.87
N THR A 427 28.20 -12.48 -8.92
CA THR A 427 27.66 -13.68 -9.54
C THR A 427 28.00 -13.76 -11.02
N ARG A 428 27.81 -12.71 -11.80
CA ARG A 428 28.17 -12.69 -13.22
C ARG A 428 29.67 -12.94 -13.43
N THR A 429 30.50 -12.35 -12.57
CA THR A 429 31.96 -12.54 -12.62
C THR A 429 32.33 -13.98 -12.32
N ILE A 430 31.72 -14.62 -11.29
CA ILE A 430 31.91 -16.02 -10.97
C ILE A 430 31.47 -16.92 -12.13
N ARG A 431 30.32 -16.65 -12.73
CA ARG A 431 29.79 -17.41 -13.89
C ARG A 431 30.63 -17.30 -15.14
N ALA A 432 31.43 -16.23 -15.26
CA ALA A 432 32.34 -15.99 -16.40
C ALA A 432 33.72 -16.61 -16.23
N LEU A 433 33.99 -17.35 -15.11
CA LEU A 433 35.27 -18.03 -14.88
C LEU A 433 35.44 -19.19 -15.86
N ASP A 434 36.67 -19.40 -16.32
CA ASP A 434 37.03 -20.51 -17.26
C ASP A 434 36.86 -21.89 -16.64
N ASP A 435 36.99 -22.02 -15.32
CA ASP A 435 36.88 -23.29 -14.61
C ASP A 435 35.40 -23.65 -14.32
N PRO A 436 34.84 -24.70 -14.94
CA PRO A 436 33.44 -25.06 -14.76
C PRO A 436 33.06 -25.41 -13.31
N ALA A 437 33.99 -25.93 -12.50
CA ALA A 437 33.71 -26.27 -11.11
C ALA A 437 33.53 -25.01 -10.24
N ARG A 438 34.27 -23.94 -10.55
CA ARG A 438 34.14 -22.65 -9.89
C ARG A 438 32.94 -21.88 -10.44
N ALA A 439 32.79 -21.81 -11.77
CA ALA A 439 31.66 -21.12 -12.41
C ALA A 439 30.29 -21.74 -12.09
N GLY A 440 30.28 -23.07 -11.80
CA GLY A 440 29.06 -23.82 -11.49
C GLY A 440 28.65 -23.87 -10.01
N VAL A 441 29.40 -23.23 -9.09
CA VAL A 441 29.07 -23.24 -7.66
C VAL A 441 27.65 -22.68 -7.46
N PRO A 442 26.77 -23.37 -6.70
CA PRO A 442 25.43 -22.85 -6.39
C PRO A 442 25.51 -21.51 -5.64
N ILE A 443 24.76 -20.52 -6.09
CA ILE A 443 24.72 -19.19 -5.46
C ILE A 443 23.27 -18.89 -5.09
N VAL A 444 23.04 -18.57 -3.82
CA VAL A 444 21.74 -18.20 -3.25
C VAL A 444 21.77 -16.74 -2.88
N ALA A 445 20.86 -15.95 -3.45
CA ALA A 445 20.71 -14.55 -3.11
C ALA A 445 20.21 -14.37 -1.68
N MET A 446 20.78 -13.45 -0.92
CA MET A 446 20.21 -12.90 0.31
C MET A 446 19.72 -11.50 0.02
N THR A 447 18.39 -11.25 0.11
CA THR A 447 17.78 -9.99 -0.27
C THR A 447 17.05 -9.34 0.89
N ALA A 448 17.11 -8.01 0.99
CA ALA A 448 16.26 -7.27 1.95
C ALA A 448 14.77 -7.34 1.55
N ASP A 449 14.48 -7.56 0.27
CA ASP A 449 13.15 -7.62 -0.32
C ASP A 449 12.93 -8.98 -1.00
N ALA A 450 11.85 -9.67 -0.64
CA ALA A 450 11.47 -10.97 -1.21
C ALA A 450 10.72 -10.87 -2.55
N PHE A 451 10.83 -9.74 -3.29
CA PHE A 451 10.01 -9.48 -4.47
C PHE A 451 10.52 -10.16 -5.73
N GLN A 452 9.57 -10.53 -6.61
CA GLN A 452 9.84 -11.20 -7.89
C GLN A 452 10.81 -10.44 -8.80
N GLU A 453 10.82 -9.11 -8.77
CA GLU A 453 11.81 -8.32 -9.55
C GLU A 453 13.24 -8.63 -9.12
N ASP A 454 13.50 -8.74 -7.82
CA ASP A 454 14.84 -9.03 -7.33
C ASP A 454 15.15 -10.53 -7.44
N GLN A 455 14.16 -11.39 -7.31
CA GLN A 455 14.27 -12.81 -7.64
C GLN A 455 14.62 -13.01 -9.12
N LYS A 456 13.89 -12.35 -10.03
CA LYS A 456 14.15 -12.42 -11.46
C LYS A 456 15.55 -11.90 -11.81
N LYS A 457 15.96 -10.77 -11.24
CA LYS A 457 17.34 -10.24 -11.42
C LYS A 457 18.39 -11.21 -10.90
N ALA A 458 18.13 -11.91 -9.78
CA ALA A 458 19.00 -12.93 -9.24
C ALA A 458 19.14 -14.13 -10.20
N TYR A 459 18.03 -14.65 -10.71
CA TYR A 459 18.03 -15.71 -11.72
C TYR A 459 18.70 -15.27 -13.02
N ASP A 460 18.42 -14.05 -13.51
CA ASP A 460 19.05 -13.50 -14.71
C ASP A 460 20.57 -13.28 -14.54
N ALA A 461 21.03 -13.06 -13.31
CA ALA A 461 22.45 -13.01 -12.96
C ALA A 461 23.12 -14.40 -12.89
N GLY A 462 22.33 -15.49 -12.81
CA GLY A 462 22.80 -16.86 -12.73
C GLY A 462 22.80 -17.46 -11.32
N MET A 463 21.97 -16.93 -10.39
CA MET A 463 21.75 -17.51 -9.06
C MET A 463 20.68 -18.61 -9.12
N GLN A 464 20.72 -19.59 -8.19
CA GLN A 464 19.82 -20.76 -8.15
C GLN A 464 18.74 -20.68 -7.10
N GLY A 465 18.81 -19.73 -6.18
CA GLY A 465 17.83 -19.56 -5.12
C GLY A 465 17.89 -18.17 -4.51
N HIS A 466 16.93 -17.89 -3.64
CA HIS A 466 16.89 -16.64 -2.88
C HIS A 466 16.38 -16.88 -1.46
N ILE A 467 16.81 -16.05 -0.52
CA ILE A 467 16.43 -16.04 0.88
C ILE A 467 16.18 -14.58 1.26
N ALA A 468 15.01 -14.31 1.87
CA ALA A 468 14.70 -12.97 2.36
C ALA A 468 15.43 -12.69 3.69
N LYS A 469 15.89 -11.47 3.88
CA LYS A 469 16.35 -10.97 5.17
C LYS A 469 15.15 -10.36 5.95
N PRO A 470 15.02 -10.58 7.28
CA PRO A 470 15.96 -11.31 8.14
C PRO A 470 15.92 -12.82 7.90
N ILE A 471 17.07 -13.46 8.08
CA ILE A 471 17.24 -14.88 7.79
C ILE A 471 16.31 -15.74 8.67
N ASP A 472 15.36 -16.43 8.04
CA ASP A 472 14.59 -17.52 8.65
C ASP A 472 15.37 -18.83 8.45
N MET A 473 15.78 -19.45 9.56
CA MET A 473 16.59 -20.67 9.52
C MET A 473 15.88 -21.81 8.82
N LYS A 474 14.57 -21.96 9.00
CA LYS A 474 13.82 -23.05 8.36
C LYS A 474 13.82 -22.86 6.84
N GLN A 475 13.46 -21.67 6.36
CA GLN A 475 13.45 -21.35 4.94
C GLN A 475 14.86 -21.50 4.32
N MET A 476 15.89 -21.05 5.03
CA MET A 476 17.29 -21.17 4.58
C MET A 476 17.70 -22.63 4.43
N LEU A 477 17.42 -23.48 5.44
CA LEU A 477 17.72 -24.89 5.39
C LEU A 477 16.97 -25.62 4.28
N ASP A 478 15.69 -25.31 4.07
CA ASP A 478 14.88 -25.91 3.02
C ASP A 478 15.39 -25.50 1.62
N THR A 479 15.78 -24.24 1.45
CA THR A 479 16.41 -23.74 0.21
C THR A 479 17.74 -24.43 -0.06
N LEU A 480 18.60 -24.54 0.96
CA LEU A 480 19.90 -25.20 0.82
C LEU A 480 19.76 -26.72 0.54
N LYS A 481 18.80 -27.42 1.18
CA LYS A 481 18.50 -28.83 0.87
C LYS A 481 18.10 -29.01 -0.60
N SER A 482 17.19 -28.18 -1.08
CA SER A 482 16.74 -28.24 -2.48
C SER A 482 17.88 -28.05 -3.47
N ILE A 483 18.80 -27.11 -3.19
CA ILE A 483 19.90 -26.75 -4.09
C ILE A 483 21.03 -27.77 -4.02
N LEU A 484 21.33 -28.33 -2.83
CA LEU A 484 22.37 -29.31 -2.63
C LEU A 484 21.91 -30.74 -2.97
N GLY A 485 20.63 -30.98 -3.27
CA GLY A 485 20.04 -32.26 -3.62
C GLY A 485 20.08 -33.26 -2.47
N ARG A 486 19.98 -32.80 -1.23
CA ARG A 486 20.10 -33.61 0.00
C ARG A 486 18.79 -33.70 0.78
#